data_7e9a6af40dd64a23e153b0435a75391d
#
_entry.id   7e9a6af40dd64a23e153b0435a75391d
#
_cell.length_a   1.000
_cell.length_b   1.000
_cell.length_c   1.000
_cell.angle_alpha   90.00
_cell.angle_beta   90.00
_cell.angle_gamma   90.00
#
_symmetry.space_group_name_H-M   'P 1'
#
loop_
_entity.id
_entity.type
_entity.pdbx_description
1 polymer ?
#
loop_
_entity_poly.entity_id
_entity_poly.type
_entity_poly.pdbx_seq_one_letter_code
_entity_poly.pdbx_strand_id
1 'polypeptide(L)'
;EAAIKIAVDMVNEGIISQQEALLKVEPSTLDQLLHDTFDEESLNKATPVSTGLAASPGAGTGKIYFNAKDVIKAKENNEETILVRQETSPEDITGMVSANGILTIHGGMTSHAAVVARGMGKCCVCGCTNLKVDEQSKTLTLENGTILHEGDYISLDGSTGKVYAEKINTVEAKLSDYFETFMSWADKEKRLEVRTNADTPKDAQTAKKFGAKGIGLCRTEHMFFDKDRIFNFRMMITAPDLQKRKFALGKILPYQRNDFEQLFETMDGLPVVIRYLDPPLHEFLPKTEEEIKILAKQINMDEDKIRQKCLELHEFNPMMGHRGCRLAVTYPEIAR
;
A
#
# COMPACT_ATOMS: atom_id res chain seq x y z
N GLU A 1 -20.67 -11.12 9.74
CA GLU A 1 -21.77 -11.13 8.77
C GLU A 1 -23.12 -11.38 9.46
N ALA A 2 -23.22 -12.41 10.35
CA ALA A 2 -24.46 -12.73 11.06
C ALA A 2 -25.05 -11.54 11.84
N ALA A 3 -24.22 -10.74 12.52
CA ALA A 3 -24.68 -9.58 13.28
C ALA A 3 -25.36 -8.52 12.38
N ILE A 4 -24.81 -8.28 11.19
CA ILE A 4 -25.40 -7.35 10.22
C ILE A 4 -26.73 -7.88 9.71
N LYS A 5 -26.77 -9.17 9.32
CA LYS A 5 -28.00 -9.80 8.86
C LYS A 5 -29.09 -9.70 9.92
N ILE A 6 -28.79 -10.08 11.16
CA ILE A 6 -29.74 -9.99 12.28
C ILE A 6 -30.21 -8.53 12.48
N ALA A 7 -29.31 -7.56 12.45
CA ALA A 7 -29.66 -6.16 12.60
C ALA A 7 -30.61 -5.67 11.49
N VAL A 8 -30.35 -6.08 10.24
CA VAL A 8 -31.21 -5.74 9.08
C VAL A 8 -32.56 -6.44 9.18
N ASP A 9 -32.59 -7.72 9.54
CA ASP A 9 -33.83 -8.47 9.70
C ASP A 9 -34.70 -7.85 10.83
N MET A 10 -34.11 -7.49 11.97
CA MET A 10 -34.84 -6.81 13.07
C MET A 10 -35.44 -5.48 12.65
N VAL A 11 -34.79 -4.72 11.79
CA VAL A 11 -35.37 -3.45 11.24
C VAL A 11 -36.50 -3.77 10.29
N ASN A 12 -36.35 -4.79 9.41
CA ASN A 12 -37.40 -5.21 8.47
C ASN A 12 -38.64 -5.73 9.18
N GLU A 13 -38.47 -6.40 10.33
CA GLU A 13 -39.56 -6.88 11.20
C GLU A 13 -40.15 -5.78 12.08
N GLY A 14 -39.60 -4.55 12.05
CA GLY A 14 -40.11 -3.43 12.85
C GLY A 14 -39.79 -3.51 14.35
N ILE A 15 -38.81 -4.33 14.75
CA ILE A 15 -38.40 -4.54 16.16
C ILE A 15 -37.53 -3.40 16.64
N ILE A 16 -36.64 -2.87 15.78
CA ILE A 16 -35.75 -1.75 16.06
C ILE A 16 -35.73 -0.76 14.89
N SER A 17 -35.34 0.47 15.15
CA SER A 17 -35.09 1.49 14.14
C SER A 17 -33.72 1.26 13.43
N GLN A 18 -33.54 1.88 12.24
CA GLN A 18 -32.25 1.88 11.54
C GLN A 18 -31.12 2.44 12.40
N GLN A 19 -31.38 3.52 13.15
CA GLN A 19 -30.43 4.14 14.06
C GLN A 19 -30.01 3.20 15.19
N GLU A 20 -30.99 2.49 15.80
CA GLU A 20 -30.68 1.49 16.82
C GLU A 20 -29.87 0.30 16.26
N ALA A 21 -30.18 -0.12 15.03
CA ALA A 21 -29.42 -1.18 14.35
C ALA A 21 -27.95 -0.79 14.15
N LEU A 22 -27.68 0.46 13.73
CA LEU A 22 -26.33 0.97 13.55
C LEU A 22 -25.52 0.98 14.87
N LEU A 23 -26.18 1.27 16.00
CA LEU A 23 -25.51 1.27 17.31
C LEU A 23 -25.26 -0.13 17.89
N LYS A 24 -25.95 -1.16 17.36
CA LYS A 24 -25.80 -2.55 17.85
C LYS A 24 -24.67 -3.32 17.18
N VAL A 25 -24.18 -2.86 16.04
CA VAL A 25 -23.08 -3.52 15.31
C VAL A 25 -21.78 -2.77 15.57
N GLU A 26 -20.82 -3.49 16.17
CA GLU A 26 -19.50 -2.95 16.46
C GLU A 26 -18.73 -2.65 15.16
N PRO A 27 -18.26 -1.41 14.91
CA PRO A 27 -17.58 -1.05 13.67
C PRO A 27 -16.36 -1.89 13.33
N SER A 28 -15.60 -2.35 14.35
CA SER A 28 -14.44 -3.22 14.19
C SER A 28 -14.76 -4.56 13.52
N THR A 29 -16.01 -5.04 13.64
CA THR A 29 -16.44 -6.29 12.99
C THR A 29 -16.70 -6.11 11.49
N LEU A 30 -16.96 -4.88 11.05
CA LEU A 30 -17.16 -4.57 9.63
C LEU A 30 -15.85 -4.66 8.84
N ASP A 31 -14.74 -4.28 9.46
CA ASP A 31 -13.42 -4.30 8.86
C ASP A 31 -13.02 -5.72 8.39
N GLN A 32 -13.40 -6.73 9.17
CA GLN A 32 -13.14 -8.14 8.84
C GLN A 32 -13.87 -8.60 7.57
N LEU A 33 -15.01 -8.00 7.24
CA LEU A 33 -15.81 -8.36 6.06
C LEU A 33 -15.27 -7.77 4.75
N LEU A 34 -14.33 -6.84 4.84
CA LEU A 34 -13.70 -6.19 3.69
C LEU A 34 -12.46 -6.95 3.20
N HIS A 35 -12.05 -8.00 3.91
CA HIS A 35 -10.86 -8.78 3.62
C HIS A 35 -11.20 -10.23 3.30
N ASP A 36 -10.34 -10.87 2.49
CA ASP A 36 -10.45 -12.29 2.21
C ASP A 36 -10.46 -13.10 3.52
N THR A 37 -11.23 -14.15 3.54
CA THR A 37 -11.35 -15.08 4.67
C THR A 37 -10.99 -16.49 4.25
N PHE A 38 -10.71 -17.36 5.20
CA PHE A 38 -10.59 -18.77 4.90
C PHE A 38 -11.97 -19.43 4.70
N ASP A 39 -12.01 -20.42 3.83
CA ASP A 39 -13.15 -21.33 3.73
C ASP A 39 -13.31 -22.09 5.05
N GLU A 40 -14.53 -22.04 5.63
CA GLU A 40 -14.81 -22.62 6.95
C GLU A 40 -14.55 -24.13 7.00
N GLU A 41 -14.86 -24.84 5.93
CA GLU A 41 -14.67 -26.29 5.89
C GLU A 41 -13.19 -26.67 5.88
N SER A 42 -12.37 -25.92 5.17
CA SER A 42 -10.92 -26.08 5.12
C SER A 42 -10.27 -25.65 6.44
N LEU A 43 -10.72 -24.55 7.03
CA LEU A 43 -10.18 -24.02 8.27
C LEU A 43 -10.44 -24.94 9.48
N ASN A 44 -11.63 -25.55 9.54
CA ASN A 44 -12.01 -26.46 10.64
C ASN A 44 -11.18 -27.75 10.70
N LYS A 45 -10.52 -28.12 9.58
CA LYS A 45 -9.62 -29.27 9.49
C LYS A 45 -8.17 -28.93 9.81
N ALA A 46 -7.84 -27.62 9.75
CA ALA A 46 -6.49 -27.12 9.92
C ALA A 46 -6.13 -26.88 11.39
N THR A 47 -4.88 -27.18 11.75
CA THR A 47 -4.36 -26.91 13.10
C THR A 47 -3.31 -25.81 13.06
N PRO A 48 -3.43 -24.73 13.83
CA PRO A 48 -2.44 -23.69 13.86
C PRO A 48 -1.10 -24.20 14.44
N VAL A 49 -0.02 -23.87 13.76
CA VAL A 49 1.36 -24.24 14.16
C VAL A 49 2.08 -23.12 14.92
N SER A 50 1.56 -21.90 14.85
CA SER A 50 2.07 -20.74 15.56
C SER A 50 0.97 -19.68 15.71
N THR A 51 1.20 -18.74 16.61
CA THR A 51 0.36 -17.55 16.78
C THR A 51 1.25 -16.33 17.00
N GLY A 52 0.99 -15.29 16.23
CA GLY A 52 1.64 -13.98 16.35
C GLY A 52 0.64 -12.86 16.57
N LEU A 53 1.05 -11.64 16.34
CA LEU A 53 0.19 -10.47 16.39
C LEU A 53 -0.62 -10.35 15.09
N ALA A 54 -1.91 -10.16 15.22
CA ALA A 54 -2.83 -9.83 14.14
C ALA A 54 -2.54 -8.41 13.62
N ALA A 55 -1.52 -8.29 12.77
CA ALA A 55 -0.96 -6.99 12.37
C ALA A 55 -1.76 -6.30 11.26
N SER A 56 -2.32 -7.08 10.33
CA SER A 56 -3.23 -6.60 9.29
C SER A 56 -4.22 -7.69 8.95
N PRO A 57 -5.53 -7.40 8.92
CA PRO A 57 -6.58 -8.41 8.77
C PRO A 57 -6.57 -9.10 7.41
N GLY A 58 -7.32 -10.21 7.29
CA GLY A 58 -7.49 -11.00 6.09
C GLY A 58 -6.83 -12.38 6.18
N ALA A 59 -7.15 -13.23 5.23
CA ALA A 59 -6.54 -14.54 5.03
C ALA A 59 -5.54 -14.48 3.87
N GLY A 60 -4.36 -15.04 4.09
CA GLY A 60 -3.33 -15.14 3.06
C GLY A 60 -2.83 -16.58 2.97
N THR A 61 -2.86 -17.16 1.78
CA THR A 61 -2.33 -18.49 1.50
C THR A 61 -1.32 -18.41 0.36
N GLY A 62 -0.26 -19.19 0.44
CA GLY A 62 0.74 -19.26 -0.63
C GLY A 62 1.98 -20.03 -0.25
N LYS A 63 2.88 -20.12 -1.21
CA LYS A 63 4.21 -20.74 -1.04
C LYS A 63 5.14 -19.78 -0.30
N ILE A 64 5.95 -20.31 0.57
CA ILE A 64 6.95 -19.56 1.36
C ILE A 64 8.05 -19.05 0.43
N TYR A 65 8.37 -17.76 0.56
CA TYR A 65 9.55 -17.14 -0.02
C TYR A 65 10.21 -16.21 1.01
N PHE A 66 11.55 -16.21 1.03
CA PHE A 66 12.34 -15.52 2.05
C PHE A 66 12.94 -14.19 1.60
N ASN A 67 12.72 -13.78 0.35
CA ASN A 67 13.15 -12.47 -0.14
C ASN A 67 12.21 -11.90 -1.18
N ALA A 68 12.21 -10.58 -1.30
CA ALA A 68 11.32 -9.84 -2.20
C ALA A 68 11.49 -10.21 -3.68
N LYS A 69 12.71 -10.51 -4.12
CA LYS A 69 13.01 -10.82 -5.54
C LYS A 69 12.38 -12.14 -5.97
N ASP A 70 12.44 -13.16 -5.10
CA ASP A 70 11.88 -14.48 -5.40
C ASP A 70 10.34 -14.43 -5.36
N VAL A 71 9.74 -13.62 -4.46
CA VAL A 71 8.30 -13.37 -4.46
C VAL A 71 7.83 -12.75 -5.79
N ILE A 72 8.55 -11.74 -6.29
CA ILE A 72 8.21 -11.08 -7.56
C ILE A 72 8.25 -12.07 -8.73
N LYS A 73 9.34 -12.88 -8.82
CA LYS A 73 9.48 -13.91 -9.87
C LYS A 73 8.37 -14.96 -9.79
N ALA A 74 8.02 -15.41 -8.60
CA ALA A 74 6.95 -16.39 -8.40
C ALA A 74 5.59 -15.78 -8.81
N LYS A 75 5.37 -14.51 -8.52
CA LYS A 75 4.15 -13.81 -8.94
C LYS A 75 4.04 -13.66 -10.46
N GLU A 76 5.15 -13.46 -11.17
CA GLU A 76 5.20 -13.47 -12.64
C GLU A 76 4.75 -14.81 -13.21
N ASN A 77 4.96 -15.92 -12.47
CA ASN A 77 4.48 -17.26 -12.80
C ASN A 77 3.06 -17.56 -12.29
N ASN A 78 2.32 -16.55 -11.82
CA ASN A 78 0.98 -16.66 -11.22
C ASN A 78 0.94 -17.57 -9.97
N GLU A 79 2.02 -17.65 -9.21
CA GLU A 79 2.03 -18.38 -7.95
C GLU A 79 1.47 -17.50 -6.81
N GLU A 80 0.73 -18.14 -5.90
CA GLU A 80 0.36 -17.57 -4.63
C GLU A 80 1.56 -17.61 -3.69
N THR A 81 1.91 -16.47 -3.07
CA THR A 81 3.16 -16.34 -2.32
C THR A 81 2.95 -15.71 -0.95
N ILE A 82 3.69 -16.19 0.04
CA ILE A 82 3.82 -15.58 1.36
C ILE A 82 5.27 -15.15 1.56
N LEU A 83 5.47 -13.87 1.84
CA LEU A 83 6.79 -13.35 2.19
C LEU A 83 7.07 -13.61 3.67
N VAL A 84 8.11 -14.39 3.96
CA VAL A 84 8.52 -14.75 5.33
C VAL A 84 9.89 -14.13 5.62
N ARG A 85 9.96 -13.27 6.64
CA ARG A 85 11.18 -12.56 7.02
C ARG A 85 11.41 -12.61 8.54
N GLN A 86 12.64 -12.39 8.97
CA GLN A 86 12.87 -12.07 10.38
C GLN A 86 12.25 -10.71 10.73
N GLU A 87 12.58 -9.69 9.92
CA GLU A 87 11.98 -8.36 9.94
C GLU A 87 11.95 -7.84 8.49
N THR A 88 10.97 -7.00 8.14
CA THR A 88 10.95 -6.35 6.83
C THR A 88 11.67 -5.03 6.85
N SER A 89 12.27 -4.70 5.73
CA SER A 89 12.94 -3.42 5.47
C SER A 89 12.25 -2.66 4.30
N PRO A 90 12.54 -1.38 4.09
CA PRO A 90 12.03 -0.64 2.93
C PRO A 90 12.34 -1.29 1.57
N GLU A 91 13.41 -2.08 1.48
CA GLU A 91 13.78 -2.82 0.28
C GLU A 91 12.81 -3.97 -0.05
N ASP A 92 12.07 -4.45 0.95
CA ASP A 92 11.10 -5.54 0.80
C ASP A 92 9.74 -5.08 0.25
N ILE A 93 9.48 -3.77 0.15
CA ILE A 93 8.16 -3.21 -0.21
C ILE A 93 7.61 -3.81 -1.50
N THR A 94 8.43 -3.95 -2.54
CA THR A 94 8.01 -4.52 -3.83
C THR A 94 7.58 -5.98 -3.71
N GLY A 95 8.26 -6.76 -2.89
CA GLY A 95 7.88 -8.14 -2.56
C GLY A 95 6.60 -8.20 -1.73
N MET A 96 6.46 -7.30 -0.75
CA MET A 96 5.26 -7.21 0.09
C MET A 96 4.01 -6.88 -0.74
N VAL A 97 4.12 -5.97 -1.73
CA VAL A 97 3.03 -5.66 -2.68
C VAL A 97 2.62 -6.90 -3.46
N SER A 98 3.58 -7.70 -3.92
CA SER A 98 3.37 -8.87 -4.77
C SER A 98 2.86 -10.08 -4.01
N ALA A 99 3.18 -10.20 -2.71
CA ALA A 99 2.78 -11.32 -1.86
C ALA A 99 1.28 -11.32 -1.54
N ASN A 100 0.71 -12.50 -1.29
CA ASN A 100 -0.64 -12.68 -0.79
C ASN A 100 -0.73 -12.42 0.72
N GLY A 101 0.39 -12.59 1.44
CA GLY A 101 0.49 -12.31 2.86
C GLY A 101 1.93 -12.16 3.33
N ILE A 102 2.11 -11.64 4.54
CA ILE A 102 3.41 -11.33 5.13
C ILE A 102 3.49 -11.93 6.52
N LEU A 103 4.57 -12.68 6.78
CA LEU A 103 4.88 -13.26 8.08
C LEU A 103 6.23 -12.72 8.58
N THR A 104 6.28 -12.18 9.78
CA THR A 104 7.55 -11.80 10.41
C THR A 104 7.73 -12.44 11.78
N ILE A 105 8.98 -12.83 12.08
CA ILE A 105 9.34 -13.41 13.37
C ILE A 105 9.39 -12.34 14.46
N HIS A 106 9.96 -11.19 14.12
CA HIS A 106 10.03 -10.03 14.99
C HIS A 106 9.13 -8.91 14.50
N GLY A 107 8.81 -7.99 15.38
CA GLY A 107 8.00 -6.83 15.09
C GLY A 107 6.67 -6.81 15.85
N GLY A 108 6.21 -5.59 16.10
CA GLY A 108 4.93 -5.29 16.76
C GLY A 108 3.95 -4.61 15.82
N MET A 109 2.83 -4.11 16.38
CA MET A 109 1.79 -3.40 15.63
C MET A 109 2.27 -2.11 14.95
N THR A 110 3.41 -1.57 15.35
CA THR A 110 4.05 -0.38 14.78
C THR A 110 5.29 -0.71 13.94
N SER A 111 5.60 -1.99 13.72
CA SER A 111 6.72 -2.41 12.87
C SER A 111 6.48 -2.01 11.41
N HIS A 112 7.58 -1.95 10.64
CA HIS A 112 7.51 -1.66 9.22
C HIS A 112 6.55 -2.61 8.48
N ALA A 113 6.64 -3.93 8.75
CA ALA A 113 5.73 -4.92 8.17
C ALA A 113 4.25 -4.62 8.45
N ALA A 114 3.91 -4.34 9.72
CA ALA A 114 2.55 -4.10 10.14
C ALA A 114 1.95 -2.82 9.53
N VAL A 115 2.72 -1.73 9.51
CA VAL A 115 2.27 -0.43 8.99
C VAL A 115 2.08 -0.49 7.46
N VAL A 116 3.06 -1.05 6.76
CA VAL A 116 3.02 -1.16 5.30
C VAL A 116 1.94 -2.13 4.84
N ALA A 117 1.82 -3.30 5.48
CA ALA A 117 0.79 -4.29 5.14
C ALA A 117 -0.63 -3.72 5.30
N ARG A 118 -0.91 -3.00 6.40
CA ARG A 118 -2.19 -2.32 6.61
C ARG A 118 -2.45 -1.26 5.54
N GLY A 119 -1.45 -0.46 5.20
CA GLY A 119 -1.58 0.53 4.13
C GLY A 119 -1.87 -0.08 2.76
N MET A 120 -1.47 -1.33 2.53
CA MET A 120 -1.70 -2.08 1.28
C MET A 120 -2.95 -2.98 1.34
N GLY A 121 -3.62 -3.11 2.49
CA GLY A 121 -4.71 -4.06 2.69
C GLY A 121 -4.28 -5.53 2.56
N LYS A 122 -3.01 -5.85 2.90
CA LYS A 122 -2.45 -7.20 2.80
C LYS A 122 -2.50 -7.91 4.15
N CYS A 123 -2.86 -9.20 4.14
CA CYS A 123 -2.78 -10.05 5.32
C CYS A 123 -1.37 -10.00 5.94
N CYS A 124 -1.28 -9.77 7.25
CA CYS A 124 0.02 -9.75 7.94
C CYS A 124 -0.07 -10.29 9.36
N VAL A 125 0.84 -11.20 9.67
CA VAL A 125 1.07 -11.71 11.02
C VAL A 125 2.50 -11.38 11.42
N CYS A 126 2.68 -10.67 12.54
CA CYS A 126 3.99 -10.25 13.04
C CYS A 126 4.30 -10.90 14.39
N GLY A 127 5.59 -10.93 14.75
CA GLY A 127 6.00 -11.32 16.10
C GLY A 127 5.79 -12.80 16.43
N CYS A 128 5.93 -13.69 15.44
CA CYS A 128 5.86 -15.14 15.65
C CYS A 128 7.17 -15.68 16.22
N THR A 129 7.53 -15.29 17.45
CA THR A 129 8.83 -15.57 18.06
C THR A 129 9.12 -17.04 18.36
N ASN A 130 8.11 -17.91 18.31
CA ASN A 130 8.25 -19.37 18.42
C ASN A 130 8.59 -20.05 17.07
N LEU A 131 8.65 -19.30 15.97
CA LEU A 131 9.17 -19.75 14.68
C LEU A 131 10.62 -19.28 14.52
N LYS A 132 11.42 -20.02 13.74
CA LYS A 132 12.81 -19.63 13.42
C LYS A 132 12.98 -19.60 11.91
N VAL A 133 13.40 -18.46 11.38
CA VAL A 133 13.71 -18.26 9.97
C VAL A 133 15.22 -18.28 9.77
N ASP A 134 15.68 -19.06 8.82
CA ASP A 134 17.02 -18.96 8.25
C ASP A 134 16.88 -18.56 6.77
N GLU A 135 17.16 -17.30 6.50
CA GLU A 135 17.04 -16.71 5.16
C GLU A 135 18.13 -17.22 4.20
N GLN A 136 19.28 -17.69 4.73
CA GLN A 136 20.38 -18.21 3.91
C GLN A 136 20.10 -19.64 3.43
N SER A 137 19.65 -20.49 4.34
CA SER A 137 19.24 -21.87 4.01
C SER A 137 17.82 -21.95 3.46
N LYS A 138 17.08 -20.83 3.44
CA LYS A 138 15.70 -20.73 2.97
C LYS A 138 14.78 -21.72 3.68
N THR A 139 14.79 -21.68 5.03
CA THR A 139 14.02 -22.58 5.87
C THR A 139 13.26 -21.84 6.96
N LEU A 140 12.08 -22.37 7.29
CA LEU A 140 11.25 -21.95 8.42
C LEU A 140 11.08 -23.14 9.36
N THR A 141 11.63 -23.07 10.56
CA THR A 141 11.51 -24.12 11.58
C THR A 141 10.34 -23.78 12.51
N LEU A 142 9.40 -24.71 12.63
CA LEU A 142 8.27 -24.64 13.53
C LEU A 142 8.67 -25.01 14.97
N GLU A 143 7.81 -24.65 15.94
CA GLU A 143 8.04 -24.94 17.36
C GLU A 143 8.21 -26.45 17.66
N ASN A 144 7.50 -27.31 16.92
CA ASN A 144 7.61 -28.76 17.05
C ASN A 144 8.84 -29.38 16.36
N GLY A 145 9.74 -28.55 15.81
CA GLY A 145 10.95 -28.98 15.10
C GLY A 145 10.73 -29.32 13.62
N THR A 146 9.52 -29.24 13.09
CA THR A 146 9.28 -29.43 11.64
C THR A 146 9.93 -28.29 10.86
N ILE A 147 10.57 -28.62 9.75
CA ILE A 147 11.24 -27.63 8.88
C ILE A 147 10.44 -27.54 7.57
N LEU A 148 10.00 -26.30 7.25
CA LEU A 148 9.43 -25.95 5.96
C LEU A 148 10.49 -25.29 5.09
N HIS A 149 10.48 -25.58 3.82
CA HIS A 149 11.40 -25.05 2.82
C HIS A 149 10.73 -24.01 1.93
N GLU A 150 11.54 -23.25 1.21
CA GLU A 150 11.03 -22.36 0.16
C GLU A 150 10.19 -23.17 -0.84
N GLY A 151 8.99 -22.67 -1.14
CA GLY A 151 8.02 -23.35 -2.00
C GLY A 151 6.98 -24.21 -1.27
N ASP A 152 7.18 -24.53 0.01
CA ASP A 152 6.13 -25.18 0.83
C ASP A 152 4.98 -24.21 1.10
N TYR A 153 3.77 -24.77 1.27
CA TYR A 153 2.59 -23.94 1.53
C TYR A 153 2.48 -23.54 2.99
N ILE A 154 2.06 -22.30 3.19
CA ILE A 154 1.71 -21.75 4.50
C ILE A 154 0.46 -20.86 4.35
N SER A 155 -0.37 -20.80 5.39
CA SER A 155 -1.56 -19.96 5.44
C SER A 155 -1.53 -19.08 6.69
N LEU A 156 -1.93 -17.82 6.54
CA LEU A 156 -1.91 -16.79 7.59
C LEU A 156 -3.31 -16.24 7.81
N ASP A 157 -3.74 -16.22 9.07
CA ASP A 157 -4.93 -15.50 9.50
C ASP A 157 -4.52 -14.18 10.14
N GLY A 158 -4.55 -13.12 9.38
CA GLY A 158 -4.20 -11.78 9.83
C GLY A 158 -5.20 -11.17 10.81
N SER A 159 -6.41 -11.74 10.92
CA SER A 159 -7.44 -11.31 11.87
C SER A 159 -7.25 -11.90 13.27
N THR A 160 -6.75 -13.13 13.36
CA THR A 160 -6.51 -13.83 14.63
C THR A 160 -5.03 -13.99 14.99
N GLY A 161 -4.13 -13.73 14.03
CA GLY A 161 -2.69 -13.92 14.20
C GLY A 161 -2.23 -15.38 14.09
N LYS A 162 -3.10 -16.30 13.66
CA LYS A 162 -2.78 -17.72 13.54
C LYS A 162 -2.02 -18.02 12.25
N VAL A 163 -1.11 -18.99 12.34
CA VAL A 163 -0.29 -19.50 11.24
C VAL A 163 -0.51 -20.99 11.08
N TYR A 164 -0.69 -21.45 9.84
CA TYR A 164 -0.95 -22.85 9.50
C TYR A 164 0.08 -23.34 8.49
N ALA A 165 0.66 -24.52 8.73
CA ALA A 165 1.69 -25.12 7.85
C ALA A 165 1.07 -25.97 6.73
N GLU A 166 0.02 -25.46 6.11
CA GLU A 166 -0.73 -26.12 5.04
C GLU A 166 -1.45 -25.12 4.16
N LYS A 167 -1.88 -25.57 2.98
CA LYS A 167 -2.70 -24.75 2.09
C LYS A 167 -4.16 -24.78 2.55
N ILE A 168 -4.67 -23.62 2.99
CA ILE A 168 -6.09 -23.41 3.30
C ILE A 168 -6.68 -22.55 2.18
N ASN A 169 -7.84 -22.95 1.64
CA ASN A 169 -8.50 -22.18 0.60
C ASN A 169 -9.02 -20.85 1.15
N THR A 170 -8.84 -19.80 0.38
CA THR A 170 -9.36 -18.47 0.69
C THR A 170 -10.64 -18.19 -0.11
N VAL A 171 -11.54 -17.43 0.49
CA VAL A 171 -12.76 -16.92 -0.14
C VAL A 171 -12.63 -15.41 -0.22
N GLU A 172 -12.79 -14.86 -1.43
CA GLU A 172 -12.77 -13.42 -1.63
C GLU A 172 -13.86 -12.72 -0.82
N ALA A 173 -13.55 -11.56 -0.27
CA ALA A 173 -14.51 -10.72 0.41
C ALA A 173 -15.66 -10.34 -0.54
N LYS A 174 -16.83 -10.92 -0.33
CA LYS A 174 -18.06 -10.54 -1.03
C LYS A 174 -18.93 -9.74 -0.09
N LEU A 175 -19.15 -8.49 -0.44
CA LEU A 175 -20.10 -7.65 0.27
C LEU A 175 -21.51 -8.21 0.01
N SER A 176 -22.21 -8.61 1.08
CA SER A 176 -23.58 -9.10 0.98
C SER A 176 -24.57 -7.95 0.81
N ASP A 177 -25.75 -8.22 0.24
CA ASP A 177 -26.85 -7.24 0.14
C ASP A 177 -27.23 -6.66 1.51
N TYR A 178 -27.07 -7.43 2.56
CA TYR A 178 -27.27 -6.98 3.95
C TYR A 178 -26.23 -5.94 4.36
N PHE A 179 -24.97 -6.13 3.97
CA PHE A 179 -23.92 -5.15 4.23
C PHE A 179 -24.18 -3.84 3.48
N GLU A 180 -24.54 -3.91 2.20
CA GLU A 180 -24.90 -2.72 1.40
C GLU A 180 -26.09 -1.97 2.00
N THR A 181 -27.13 -2.71 2.41
CA THR A 181 -28.30 -2.14 3.08
C THR A 181 -27.92 -1.42 4.36
N PHE A 182 -27.13 -2.08 5.22
CA PHE A 182 -26.66 -1.53 6.49
C PHE A 182 -25.82 -0.27 6.28
N MET A 183 -24.88 -0.30 5.32
CA MET A 183 -24.03 0.85 4.98
C MET A 183 -24.85 2.01 4.38
N SER A 184 -25.92 1.73 3.64
CA SER A 184 -26.83 2.77 3.14
C SER A 184 -27.51 3.56 4.26
N TRP A 185 -27.81 2.89 5.38
CA TRP A 185 -28.34 3.57 6.58
C TRP A 185 -27.28 4.42 7.25
N ALA A 186 -26.04 3.91 7.39
CA ALA A 186 -24.91 4.65 7.92
C ALA A 186 -24.63 5.92 7.08
N ASP A 187 -24.72 5.81 5.76
CA ASP A 187 -24.56 6.94 4.83
C ASP A 187 -25.63 8.03 5.00
N LYS A 188 -26.85 7.68 5.45
CA LYS A 188 -27.92 8.66 5.74
C LYS A 188 -27.71 9.39 7.07
N GLU A 189 -27.20 8.67 8.06
CA GLU A 189 -27.01 9.18 9.44
C GLU A 189 -25.69 9.91 9.64
N LYS A 190 -24.67 9.65 8.80
CA LYS A 190 -23.36 10.26 8.93
C LYS A 190 -23.42 11.79 8.77
N ARG A 191 -22.69 12.48 9.63
CA ARG A 191 -22.49 13.93 9.55
C ARG A 191 -21.26 14.32 8.74
N LEU A 192 -20.22 13.48 8.76
CA LEU A 192 -18.97 13.71 8.07
C LEU A 192 -18.83 12.77 6.89
N GLU A 193 -18.20 13.25 5.82
CA GLU A 193 -17.89 12.46 4.66
C GLU A 193 -16.45 11.93 4.74
N VAL A 194 -16.25 10.69 4.31
CA VAL A 194 -14.93 10.09 4.22
C VAL A 194 -14.29 10.41 2.88
N ARG A 195 -13.11 11.02 2.92
CA ARG A 195 -12.26 11.26 1.75
C ARG A 195 -11.01 10.42 1.86
N THR A 196 -10.57 9.86 0.74
CA THR A 196 -9.41 8.98 0.67
C THR A 196 -8.16 9.70 0.20
N ASN A 197 -7.00 9.07 0.39
CA ASN A 197 -5.80 9.39 -0.37
C ASN A 197 -5.81 8.54 -1.64
N ALA A 198 -5.70 9.16 -2.79
CA ALA A 198 -5.56 8.48 -4.08
C ALA A 198 -4.72 9.34 -5.02
N ASP A 199 -3.73 8.73 -5.66
CA ASP A 199 -2.76 9.41 -6.50
C ASP A 199 -2.87 8.96 -7.97
N THR A 200 -3.62 7.86 -8.24
CA THR A 200 -3.87 7.32 -9.58
C THR A 200 -5.37 7.16 -9.84
N PRO A 201 -5.80 7.13 -11.11
CA PRO A 201 -7.20 6.84 -11.48
C PRO A 201 -7.68 5.48 -10.94
N LYS A 202 -6.81 4.48 -10.92
CA LYS A 202 -7.11 3.14 -10.38
C LYS A 202 -7.41 3.18 -8.87
N ASP A 203 -6.60 3.90 -8.11
CA ASP A 203 -6.81 4.07 -6.66
C ASP A 203 -8.13 4.81 -6.41
N ALA A 204 -8.40 5.85 -7.20
CA ALA A 204 -9.64 6.62 -7.12
C ALA A 204 -10.88 5.76 -7.42
N GLN A 205 -10.81 4.88 -8.44
CA GLN A 205 -11.89 3.93 -8.75
C GLN A 205 -12.14 2.96 -7.61
N THR A 206 -11.08 2.41 -7.04
CA THR A 206 -11.15 1.51 -5.90
C THR A 206 -11.77 2.20 -4.69
N ALA A 207 -11.31 3.41 -4.38
CA ALA A 207 -11.85 4.21 -3.28
C ALA A 207 -13.34 4.55 -3.47
N LYS A 208 -13.75 4.89 -4.71
CA LYS A 208 -15.15 5.17 -5.05
C LYS A 208 -16.04 3.93 -4.86
N LYS A 209 -15.54 2.74 -5.21
CA LYS A 209 -16.23 1.46 -4.95
C LYS A 209 -16.44 1.20 -3.45
N PHE A 210 -15.48 1.60 -2.61
CA PHE A 210 -15.59 1.52 -1.15
C PHE A 210 -16.38 2.69 -0.53
N GLY A 211 -17.02 3.54 -1.32
CA GLY A 211 -17.91 4.59 -0.85
C GLY A 211 -17.25 5.90 -0.46
N ALA A 212 -15.98 6.12 -0.82
CA ALA A 212 -15.31 7.41 -0.59
C ALA A 212 -16.06 8.55 -1.33
N LYS A 213 -16.23 9.67 -0.64
CA LYS A 213 -16.95 10.86 -1.13
C LYS A 213 -16.00 11.95 -1.62
N GLY A 214 -14.78 11.58 -2.00
CA GLY A 214 -13.80 12.49 -2.56
C GLY A 214 -12.37 12.05 -2.29
N ILE A 215 -11.43 12.78 -2.87
CA ILE A 215 -9.99 12.63 -2.57
C ILE A 215 -9.61 13.74 -1.59
N GLY A 216 -9.13 13.34 -0.40
CA GLY A 216 -8.65 14.24 0.64
C GLY A 216 -7.21 14.67 0.44
N LEU A 217 -6.42 13.86 -0.27
CA LEU A 217 -5.06 14.18 -0.66
C LEU A 217 -4.65 13.38 -1.90
N CYS A 218 -4.31 14.10 -2.97
CA CYS A 218 -3.57 13.57 -4.11
C CYS A 218 -2.13 14.10 -4.04
N ARG A 219 -1.15 13.18 -3.97
CA ARG A 219 0.28 13.50 -3.93
C ARG A 219 0.84 13.53 -5.34
N THR A 220 1.05 14.72 -5.88
CA THR A 220 1.49 14.90 -7.27
C THR A 220 2.87 14.30 -7.56
N GLU A 221 3.72 14.17 -6.56
CA GLU A 221 5.04 13.57 -6.69
C GLU A 221 5.00 12.10 -7.13
N HIS A 222 3.97 11.34 -6.73
CA HIS A 222 3.85 9.93 -7.11
C HIS A 222 3.64 9.74 -8.62
N MET A 223 3.16 10.77 -9.32
CA MET A 223 2.98 10.77 -10.76
C MET A 223 4.31 10.74 -11.54
N PHE A 224 5.45 11.02 -10.87
CA PHE A 224 6.76 11.19 -11.52
C PHE A 224 7.77 10.07 -11.24
N PHE A 225 7.42 9.07 -10.43
CA PHE A 225 8.34 7.96 -10.12
C PHE A 225 8.47 6.93 -11.24
N ASP A 226 7.63 6.95 -12.25
CA ASP A 226 7.73 6.06 -13.41
C ASP A 226 9.03 6.31 -14.18
N LYS A 227 9.64 5.22 -14.68
CA LYS A 227 10.94 5.24 -15.37
C LYS A 227 11.00 6.23 -16.54
N ASP A 228 9.91 6.37 -17.27
CA ASP A 228 9.82 7.26 -18.43
C ASP A 228 9.64 8.73 -18.06
N ARG A 229 9.15 9.01 -16.85
CA ARG A 229 8.84 10.36 -16.35
C ARG A 229 9.93 10.93 -15.47
N ILE A 230 10.56 10.11 -14.63
CA ILE A 230 11.57 10.54 -13.66
C ILE A 230 12.76 11.25 -14.32
N PHE A 231 13.10 10.86 -15.54
CA PHE A 231 14.17 11.52 -16.30
C PHE A 231 13.87 13.00 -16.54
N ASN A 232 12.67 13.33 -17.02
CA ASN A 232 12.29 14.73 -17.27
C ASN A 232 12.21 15.53 -15.96
N PHE A 233 11.83 14.87 -14.87
CA PHE A 233 11.80 15.48 -13.54
C PHE A 233 13.22 15.74 -13.01
N ARG A 234 14.15 14.79 -13.17
CA ARG A 234 15.58 14.98 -12.86
C ARG A 234 16.19 16.10 -13.68
N MET A 235 15.86 16.21 -14.96
CA MET A 235 16.30 17.31 -15.84
C MET A 235 15.78 18.67 -15.34
N MET A 236 14.56 18.75 -14.85
CA MET A 236 14.00 19.96 -14.26
C MET A 236 14.77 20.39 -13.00
N ILE A 237 15.05 19.43 -12.08
CA ILE A 237 15.78 19.69 -10.83
C ILE A 237 17.22 20.15 -11.09
N THR A 238 17.90 19.51 -12.04
CA THR A 238 19.32 19.78 -12.35
C THR A 238 19.50 20.95 -13.31
N ALA A 239 18.44 21.55 -13.79
CA ALA A 239 18.49 22.66 -14.75
C ALA A 239 19.32 23.83 -14.20
N PRO A 240 20.35 24.31 -14.94
CA PRO A 240 21.22 25.38 -14.49
C PRO A 240 20.57 26.76 -14.55
N ASP A 241 19.53 26.92 -15.36
CA ASP A 241 18.84 28.18 -15.58
C ASP A 241 17.32 28.01 -15.78
N LEU A 242 16.61 29.13 -15.74
CA LEU A 242 15.13 29.16 -15.88
C LEU A 242 14.66 28.63 -17.23
N GLN A 243 15.40 28.88 -18.34
CA GLN A 243 14.97 28.45 -19.68
C GLN A 243 15.00 26.93 -19.81
N LYS A 244 16.09 26.30 -19.34
CA LYS A 244 16.22 24.83 -19.33
C LYS A 244 15.22 24.19 -18.39
N ARG A 245 14.92 24.84 -17.25
CA ARG A 245 13.89 24.35 -16.33
C ARG A 245 12.50 24.40 -16.96
N LYS A 246 12.13 25.51 -17.60
CA LYS A 246 10.87 25.63 -18.34
C LYS A 246 10.76 24.62 -19.47
N PHE A 247 11.86 24.34 -20.17
CA PHE A 247 11.90 23.30 -21.21
C PHE A 247 11.59 21.91 -20.62
N ALA A 248 12.20 21.57 -19.49
CA ALA A 248 11.93 20.30 -18.80
C ALA A 248 10.47 20.22 -18.29
N LEU A 249 9.96 21.30 -17.71
CA LEU A 249 8.56 21.40 -17.27
C LEU A 249 7.59 21.23 -18.44
N GLY A 250 7.88 21.79 -19.61
CA GLY A 250 7.09 21.60 -20.82
C GLY A 250 6.98 20.14 -21.27
N LYS A 251 7.97 19.29 -20.94
CA LYS A 251 7.90 17.84 -21.16
C LYS A 251 7.11 17.09 -20.10
N ILE A 252 7.04 17.61 -18.90
CA ILE A 252 6.31 17.02 -17.77
C ILE A 252 4.82 17.32 -17.86
N LEU A 253 4.47 18.54 -18.26
CA LEU A 253 3.10 19.06 -18.28
C LEU A 253 2.08 18.16 -19.00
N PRO A 254 2.35 17.54 -20.17
CA PRO A 254 1.38 16.68 -20.84
C PRO A 254 1.05 15.43 -20.02
N TYR A 255 2.02 14.86 -19.33
CA TYR A 255 1.80 13.69 -18.46
C TYR A 255 0.91 14.03 -17.27
N GLN A 256 1.25 15.12 -16.56
CA GLN A 256 0.49 15.56 -15.40
C GLN A 256 -0.95 15.97 -15.76
N ARG A 257 -1.12 16.66 -16.91
CA ARG A 257 -2.44 17.00 -17.42
C ARG A 257 -3.29 15.75 -17.67
N ASN A 258 -2.74 14.75 -18.36
CA ASN A 258 -3.44 13.50 -18.64
C ASN A 258 -3.81 12.75 -17.33
N ASP A 259 -2.90 12.72 -16.35
CA ASP A 259 -3.17 12.08 -15.06
C ASP A 259 -4.31 12.77 -14.31
N PHE A 260 -4.34 14.11 -14.30
CA PHE A 260 -5.43 14.87 -13.70
C PHE A 260 -6.75 14.73 -14.46
N GLU A 261 -6.73 14.74 -15.79
CA GLU A 261 -7.93 14.53 -16.61
C GLU A 261 -8.58 13.19 -16.25
N GLN A 262 -7.82 12.10 -16.23
CA GLN A 262 -8.31 10.77 -15.86
C GLN A 262 -8.77 10.68 -14.41
N LEU A 263 -8.06 11.37 -13.49
CA LEU A 263 -8.44 11.41 -12.09
C LEU A 263 -9.78 12.15 -11.89
N PHE A 264 -9.95 13.29 -12.56
CA PHE A 264 -11.18 14.08 -12.50
C PHE A 264 -12.36 13.38 -13.17
N GLU A 265 -12.14 12.69 -14.31
CA GLU A 265 -13.16 11.85 -14.94
C GLU A 265 -13.63 10.74 -13.99
N THR A 266 -12.70 10.09 -13.30
CA THR A 266 -13.02 9.04 -12.32
C THR A 266 -13.81 9.59 -11.15
N MET A 267 -13.47 10.80 -10.68
CA MET A 267 -14.07 11.43 -9.49
C MET A 267 -15.20 12.40 -9.84
N ASP A 268 -15.72 12.35 -11.05
CA ASP A 268 -16.77 13.28 -11.52
C ASP A 268 -17.87 13.51 -10.48
N GLY A 269 -18.14 14.79 -10.18
CA GLY A 269 -19.06 15.24 -9.14
C GLY A 269 -18.54 15.16 -7.70
N LEU A 270 -17.32 14.65 -7.46
CA LEU A 270 -16.74 14.51 -6.12
C LEU A 270 -15.51 15.43 -5.95
N PRO A 271 -15.29 15.99 -4.75
CA PRO A 271 -14.18 16.91 -4.51
C PRO A 271 -12.82 16.18 -4.54
N VAL A 272 -11.83 16.84 -5.12
CA VAL A 272 -10.44 16.37 -5.19
C VAL A 272 -9.52 17.45 -4.64
N VAL A 273 -8.78 17.14 -3.58
CA VAL A 273 -7.76 18.01 -3.00
C VAL A 273 -6.39 17.57 -3.52
N ILE A 274 -5.74 18.47 -4.24
CA ILE A 274 -4.43 18.23 -4.83
C ILE A 274 -3.36 18.94 -4.01
N ARG A 275 -2.31 18.24 -3.64
CA ARG A 275 -1.13 18.82 -3.02
C ARG A 275 -0.16 19.29 -4.10
N TYR A 276 0.36 20.53 -3.98
CA TYR A 276 1.52 20.94 -4.75
C TYR A 276 2.71 20.03 -4.46
N LEU A 277 3.70 20.02 -5.39
CA LEU A 277 4.90 19.22 -5.25
C LEU A 277 5.57 19.49 -3.88
N ASP A 278 5.61 18.47 -3.04
CA ASP A 278 6.04 18.60 -1.64
C ASP A 278 7.37 17.89 -1.32
N PRO A 279 7.74 16.74 -1.91
CA PRO A 279 8.91 16.02 -1.44
C PRO A 279 10.21 16.79 -1.70
N PRO A 280 11.25 16.56 -0.88
CA PRO A 280 12.56 17.13 -1.09
C PRO A 280 13.10 16.73 -2.46
N LEU A 281 13.71 17.68 -3.17
CA LEU A 281 14.20 17.47 -4.54
C LEU A 281 15.27 16.36 -4.62
N HIS A 282 16.05 16.14 -3.56
CA HIS A 282 17.09 15.11 -3.53
C HIS A 282 16.57 13.69 -3.64
N GLU A 283 15.30 13.43 -3.27
CA GLU A 283 14.72 12.08 -3.39
C GLU A 283 14.60 11.60 -4.84
N PHE A 284 14.50 12.54 -5.79
CA PHE A 284 14.41 12.24 -7.22
C PHE A 284 15.77 12.16 -7.91
N LEU A 285 16.83 12.63 -7.25
CA LEU A 285 18.15 12.67 -7.84
C LEU A 285 18.78 11.27 -7.95
N PRO A 286 19.71 11.07 -8.91
CA PRO A 286 20.41 9.81 -9.04
C PRO A 286 21.16 9.46 -7.75
N LYS A 287 21.07 8.18 -7.35
CA LYS A 287 21.69 7.66 -6.13
C LYS A 287 22.96 6.86 -6.40
N THR A 288 23.18 6.42 -7.64
CA THR A 288 24.33 5.62 -8.06
C THR A 288 25.17 6.36 -9.10
N GLU A 289 26.46 6.04 -9.17
CA GLU A 289 27.36 6.59 -10.19
C GLU A 289 26.90 6.24 -11.63
N GLU A 290 26.27 5.09 -11.80
CA GLU A 290 25.72 4.67 -13.10
C GLU A 290 24.56 5.56 -13.52
N GLU A 291 23.64 5.86 -12.60
CA GLU A 291 22.53 6.78 -12.86
C GLU A 291 23.03 8.21 -13.15
N ILE A 292 24.08 8.66 -12.46
CA ILE A 292 24.72 9.97 -12.72
C ILE A 292 25.26 10.01 -14.16
N LYS A 293 25.99 8.97 -14.60
CA LYS A 293 26.53 8.88 -15.97
C LYS A 293 25.44 8.88 -17.03
N ILE A 294 24.37 8.10 -16.78
CA ILE A 294 23.22 8.04 -17.71
C ILE A 294 22.56 9.43 -17.80
N LEU A 295 22.29 10.07 -16.68
CA LEU A 295 21.68 11.40 -16.65
C LEU A 295 22.58 12.43 -17.34
N ALA A 296 23.88 12.45 -17.02
CA ALA A 296 24.87 13.35 -17.61
C ALA A 296 24.88 13.27 -19.15
N LYS A 297 24.91 12.06 -19.67
CA LYS A 297 24.86 11.81 -21.13
C LYS A 297 23.56 12.29 -21.75
N GLN A 298 22.43 12.06 -21.09
CA GLN A 298 21.11 12.38 -21.61
C GLN A 298 20.81 13.88 -21.63
N ILE A 299 21.27 14.62 -20.60
CA ILE A 299 21.06 16.09 -20.52
C ILE A 299 22.23 16.89 -21.03
N ASN A 300 23.27 16.23 -21.56
CA ASN A 300 24.52 16.85 -22.02
C ASN A 300 25.15 17.79 -20.97
N MET A 301 25.33 17.26 -19.77
CA MET A 301 25.90 17.96 -18.62
C MET A 301 27.09 17.16 -18.07
N ASP A 302 28.06 17.86 -17.50
CA ASP A 302 29.20 17.26 -16.84
C ASP A 302 28.78 16.46 -15.60
N GLU A 303 29.34 15.26 -15.41
CA GLU A 303 29.04 14.38 -14.27
C GLU A 303 29.34 15.06 -12.93
N ASP A 304 30.46 15.82 -12.84
CA ASP A 304 30.85 16.51 -11.61
C ASP A 304 29.86 17.61 -11.23
N LYS A 305 29.23 18.27 -12.20
CA LYS A 305 28.16 19.23 -11.94
C LYS A 305 26.90 18.57 -11.40
N ILE A 306 26.59 17.37 -11.86
CA ILE A 306 25.45 16.60 -11.32
C ILE A 306 25.75 16.14 -9.89
N ARG A 307 26.97 15.62 -9.63
CA ARG A 307 27.42 15.26 -8.27
C ARG A 307 27.35 16.45 -7.32
N GLN A 308 27.87 17.60 -7.75
CA GLN A 308 27.78 18.81 -6.96
C GLN A 308 26.34 19.20 -6.67
N LYS A 309 25.43 19.09 -7.65
CA LYS A 309 24.01 19.40 -7.48
C LYS A 309 23.32 18.41 -6.51
N CYS A 310 23.68 17.14 -6.57
CA CYS A 310 23.20 16.14 -5.61
C CYS A 310 23.63 16.49 -4.18
N LEU A 311 24.89 16.92 -4.00
CA LEU A 311 25.40 17.34 -2.69
C LEU A 311 24.74 18.64 -2.19
N GLU A 312 24.56 19.63 -3.05
CA GLU A 312 23.91 20.91 -2.71
C GLU A 312 22.45 20.74 -2.27
N LEU A 313 21.74 19.77 -2.87
CA LEU A 313 20.32 19.51 -2.57
C LEU A 313 20.13 18.45 -1.49
N HIS A 314 21.20 17.81 -1.02
CA HIS A 314 21.11 16.83 0.05
C HIS A 314 20.73 17.53 1.35
N GLU A 315 19.67 17.05 1.98
CA GLU A 315 19.11 17.63 3.19
C GLU A 315 19.28 16.69 4.38
N PHE A 316 19.75 17.23 5.50
CA PHE A 316 19.93 16.50 6.75
C PHE A 316 18.59 16.11 7.39
N ASN A 317 17.60 16.96 7.25
CA ASN A 317 16.24 16.73 7.70
C ASN A 317 15.24 17.06 6.58
N PRO A 318 14.68 16.04 5.92
CA PRO A 318 13.73 16.23 4.82
C PRO A 318 12.50 17.08 5.19
N MET A 319 12.09 17.08 6.46
CA MET A 319 10.94 17.87 6.92
C MET A 319 11.24 19.38 6.96
N MET A 320 12.50 19.75 7.14
CA MET A 320 12.96 21.14 7.22
C MET A 320 13.52 21.66 5.89
N GLY A 321 13.63 20.80 4.89
CA GLY A 321 14.28 21.06 3.63
C GLY A 321 13.53 21.98 2.66
N HIS A 322 14.08 22.08 1.45
CA HIS A 322 13.54 22.90 0.36
C HIS A 322 12.40 22.16 -0.36
N ARG A 323 11.20 22.26 0.21
CA ARG A 323 10.02 21.53 -0.22
C ARG A 323 8.74 22.37 -0.06
N GLY A 324 7.62 21.91 -0.64
CA GLY A 324 6.29 22.48 -0.50
C GLY A 324 6.25 23.97 -0.86
N CYS A 325 5.72 24.80 0.03
CA CYS A 325 5.60 26.24 -0.22
C CYS A 325 6.95 26.95 -0.39
N ARG A 326 8.02 26.48 0.28
CA ARG A 326 9.37 27.03 0.09
C ARG A 326 9.87 26.81 -1.33
N LEU A 327 9.62 25.61 -1.87
CA LEU A 327 9.95 25.28 -3.26
C LEU A 327 9.16 26.16 -4.24
N ALA A 328 7.85 26.32 -4.00
CA ALA A 328 6.97 27.13 -4.83
C ALA A 328 7.33 28.62 -4.85
N VAL A 329 7.89 29.14 -3.75
CA VAL A 329 8.38 30.53 -3.67
C VAL A 329 9.71 30.69 -4.43
N THR A 330 10.63 29.74 -4.29
CA THR A 330 11.97 29.81 -4.91
C THR A 330 11.93 29.51 -6.41
N TYR A 331 11.07 28.57 -6.81
CA TYR A 331 10.89 28.16 -8.21
C TYR A 331 9.40 28.24 -8.60
N PRO A 332 8.86 29.45 -8.74
CA PRO A 332 7.42 29.64 -8.98
C PRO A 332 6.93 29.01 -10.29
N GLU A 333 7.82 28.79 -11.24
CA GLU A 333 7.54 28.10 -12.50
C GLU A 333 7.19 26.62 -12.31
N ILE A 334 7.58 26.00 -11.19
CA ILE A 334 7.22 24.61 -10.86
C ILE A 334 5.76 24.54 -10.37
N ALA A 335 5.30 25.55 -9.66
CA ALA A 335 3.96 25.58 -9.07
C ALA A 335 2.89 26.15 -10.02
N ARG A 336 3.27 26.87 -11.08
CA ARG A 336 2.39 27.48 -12.08
C ARG A 336 2.12 26.59 -13.27
#